data_b1edaa4b7c62a9454db3dd7cda9a7859
#
_entry.id   b1edaa4b7c62a9454db3dd7cda9a7859
#
_cell.length_a   1.000
_cell.length_b   1.000
_cell.length_c   1.000
_cell.angle_alpha   90.00
_cell.angle_beta   90.00
_cell.angle_gamma   90.00
#
_symmetry.space_group_name_H-M   'P 1'
#
loop_
_entity.id
_entity.type
_entity.pdbx_description
1 polymer ?
#
loop_
_entity_poly.entity_id
_entity_poly.type
_entity_poly.pdbx_seq_one_letter_code
_entity_poly.pdbx_strand_id
1 'polypeptide(L)'
;MFVKRFSMAVLACLMLSACGGVDPNSPLGQRKAIFKQMLKTNEELGGMLRGRVPFDGARFAEGAVKLDQLSHEPWKHFPPVREQDHTSALDDVWQKQAHFQDLARNLEAATGELVIASKVQPYKASYLAPAVQKVEDACSACHKKFRDH
;
A
#
# COMPACT_ATOMS: atom_id res chain seq x y z
N MET A 1 58.99 -32.05 16.17
CA MET A 1 57.83 -32.97 15.94
C MET A 1 56.66 -32.46 16.73
N PHE A 2 55.60 -32.03 16.13
CA PHE A 2 54.26 -31.68 16.55
C PHE A 2 53.81 -30.37 15.88
N VAL A 3 53.70 -30.45 14.58
CA VAL A 3 52.87 -29.49 13.81
C VAL A 3 51.97 -30.35 12.93
N LYS A 4 50.74 -30.52 13.27
CA LYS A 4 49.60 -30.96 12.41
C LYS A 4 48.36 -31.13 13.28
N ARG A 5 47.39 -30.28 13.10
CA ARG A 5 45.94 -30.47 13.31
C ARG A 5 45.26 -29.22 13.85
N PHE A 6 45.30 -28.14 13.05
CA PHE A 6 44.37 -27.02 13.26
C PHE A 6 44.03 -26.41 11.89
N SER A 7 43.27 -27.12 11.12
CA SER A 7 42.76 -26.60 9.86
C SER A 7 41.58 -27.48 9.42
N MET A 8 40.45 -27.35 10.05
CA MET A 8 39.15 -27.87 9.54
C MET A 8 37.99 -27.57 10.48
N ALA A 9 37.69 -26.30 10.68
CA ALA A 9 36.47 -25.91 11.42
C ALA A 9 36.04 -24.45 11.10
N VAL A 10 36.16 -23.98 9.89
CA VAL A 10 35.67 -22.63 9.51
C VAL A 10 34.90 -22.67 8.18
N LEU A 11 34.14 -23.70 7.91
CA LEU A 11 33.35 -23.73 6.67
C LEU A 11 31.93 -24.28 6.89
N ALA A 12 31.22 -23.82 7.91
CA ALA A 12 29.85 -24.29 8.17
C ALA A 12 28.90 -23.22 8.73
N CYS A 13 29.02 -21.94 8.35
CA CYS A 13 28.09 -20.89 8.82
C CYS A 13 27.63 -19.92 7.74
N LEU A 14 27.40 -20.38 6.49
CA LEU A 14 26.93 -19.52 5.40
C LEU A 14 25.67 -20.04 4.69
N MET A 15 24.77 -20.72 5.39
CA MET A 15 23.51 -21.21 4.81
C MET A 15 22.32 -20.97 5.72
N LEU A 16 22.08 -19.72 6.17
CA LEU A 16 20.86 -19.39 6.92
C LEU A 16 20.43 -17.96 6.61
N SER A 17 20.08 -17.69 5.38
CA SER A 17 19.37 -16.45 5.00
C SER A 17 18.35 -16.72 3.88
N ALA A 18 17.63 -17.82 3.96
CA ALA A 18 16.41 -18.01 3.19
C ALA A 18 15.22 -17.69 4.11
N CYS A 19 15.15 -16.47 4.65
CA CYS A 19 13.87 -15.91 5.05
C CYS A 19 13.09 -15.67 3.79
N GLY A 20 12.11 -16.53 3.48
CA GLY A 20 11.23 -16.45 2.33
C GLY A 20 10.36 -15.19 2.33
N GLY A 21 10.98 -14.05 2.08
CA GLY A 21 10.30 -12.79 1.80
C GLY A 21 9.75 -12.83 0.36
N VAL A 22 8.64 -12.15 0.13
CA VAL A 22 8.13 -11.94 -1.23
C VAL A 22 9.19 -11.19 -2.05
N ASP A 23 9.51 -11.70 -3.24
CA ASP A 23 10.42 -11.00 -4.16
C ASP A 23 9.90 -9.58 -4.44
N PRO A 24 10.66 -8.52 -4.13
CA PRO A 24 10.23 -7.14 -4.34
C PRO A 24 9.98 -6.80 -5.82
N ASN A 25 10.57 -7.55 -6.74
CA ASN A 25 10.39 -7.35 -8.19
C ASN A 25 9.21 -8.16 -8.76
N SER A 26 8.64 -9.08 -7.98
CA SER A 26 7.44 -9.80 -8.41
C SER A 26 6.22 -8.88 -8.43
N PRO A 27 5.19 -9.19 -9.24
CA PRO A 27 3.92 -8.44 -9.21
C PRO A 27 3.34 -8.31 -7.79
N LEU A 28 3.39 -9.38 -7.00
CA LEU A 28 2.97 -9.38 -5.60
C LEU A 28 3.80 -8.40 -4.76
N GLY A 29 5.13 -8.42 -4.89
CA GLY A 29 6.03 -7.53 -4.15
C GLY A 29 5.77 -6.07 -4.49
N GLN A 30 5.62 -5.75 -5.77
CA GLN A 30 5.37 -4.40 -6.25
C GLN A 30 4.04 -3.85 -5.74
N ARG A 31 2.91 -4.59 -5.90
CA ARG A 31 1.61 -4.10 -5.38
C ARG A 31 1.58 -3.97 -3.86
N LYS A 32 2.25 -4.88 -3.12
CA LYS A 32 2.39 -4.74 -1.65
C LYS A 32 3.15 -3.49 -1.25
N ALA A 33 4.22 -3.14 -1.96
CA ALA A 33 4.99 -1.92 -1.73
C ALA A 33 4.15 -0.67 -2.00
N ILE A 34 3.37 -0.65 -3.08
CA ILE A 34 2.47 0.45 -3.42
C ILE A 34 1.39 0.62 -2.35
N PHE A 35 0.67 -0.43 -1.98
CA PHE A 35 -0.34 -0.38 -0.92
C PHE A 35 0.22 0.07 0.42
N LYS A 36 1.45 -0.33 0.76
CA LYS A 36 2.13 0.16 1.98
C LYS A 36 2.39 1.66 1.92
N GLN A 37 2.78 2.20 0.77
CA GLN A 37 2.97 3.63 0.59
C GLN A 37 1.63 4.39 0.65
N MET A 38 0.57 3.86 0.03
CA MET A 38 -0.78 4.43 0.12
C MET A 38 -1.26 4.50 1.56
N LEU A 39 -1.14 3.39 2.32
CA LEU A 39 -1.50 3.35 3.73
C LEU A 39 -0.75 4.41 4.53
N LYS A 40 0.59 4.46 4.40
CA LYS A 40 1.41 5.46 5.10
C LYS A 40 0.98 6.88 4.77
N THR A 41 0.74 7.20 3.50
CA THR A 41 0.32 8.54 3.09
C THR A 41 -1.07 8.87 3.65
N ASN A 42 -2.03 7.94 3.59
CA ASN A 42 -3.36 8.14 4.15
C ASN A 42 -3.33 8.31 5.68
N GLU A 43 -2.50 7.56 6.39
CA GLU A 43 -2.31 7.71 7.85
C GLU A 43 -1.72 9.08 8.22
N GLU A 44 -0.79 9.63 7.42
CA GLU A 44 -0.26 10.98 7.62
C GLU A 44 -1.36 12.04 7.44
N LEU A 45 -2.14 11.96 6.37
CA LEU A 45 -3.26 12.88 6.10
C LEU A 45 -4.32 12.82 7.21
N GLY A 46 -4.78 11.62 7.53
CA GLY A 46 -5.73 11.40 8.63
C GLY A 46 -5.16 11.78 10.00
N GLY A 47 -3.85 11.64 10.20
CA GLY A 47 -3.15 12.05 11.41
C GLY A 47 -3.20 13.58 11.63
N MET A 48 -3.00 14.36 10.57
CA MET A 48 -3.13 15.81 10.59
C MET A 48 -4.57 16.24 10.92
N LEU A 49 -5.57 15.61 10.30
CA LEU A 49 -6.98 15.96 10.54
C LEU A 49 -7.47 15.59 11.94
N ARG A 50 -6.93 14.52 12.51
CA ARG A 50 -7.28 14.02 13.85
C ARG A 50 -6.41 14.64 14.97
N GLY A 51 -5.53 15.60 14.63
CA GLY A 51 -4.66 16.27 15.59
C GLY A 51 -3.55 15.41 16.19
N ARG A 52 -3.23 14.26 15.59
CA ARG A 52 -2.11 13.39 16.02
C ARG A 52 -0.75 13.98 15.63
N VAL A 53 -0.73 14.77 14.57
CA VAL A 53 0.41 15.59 14.16
C VAL A 53 -0.09 17.00 13.82
N PRO A 54 0.75 18.04 13.91
CA PRO A 54 0.36 19.40 13.54
C PRO A 54 -0.18 19.46 12.10
N PHE A 55 -1.27 20.21 11.91
CA PHE A 55 -1.83 20.40 10.58
C PHE A 55 -0.96 21.36 9.77
N ASP A 56 -0.50 20.88 8.62
CA ASP A 56 0.21 21.64 7.59
C ASP A 56 -0.53 21.50 6.27
N GLY A 57 -1.18 22.57 5.82
CA GLY A 57 -2.03 22.53 4.62
C GLY A 57 -1.26 22.29 3.34
N ALA A 58 -0.03 22.81 3.21
CA ALA A 58 0.80 22.58 2.03
C ALA A 58 1.24 21.11 1.95
N ARG A 59 1.75 20.56 3.05
CA ARG A 59 2.12 19.15 3.17
C ARG A 59 0.91 18.23 2.96
N PHE A 60 -0.27 18.63 3.44
CA PHE A 60 -1.49 17.89 3.22
C PHE A 60 -1.83 17.83 1.72
N ALA A 61 -1.77 18.95 1.00
CA ALA A 61 -2.06 19.00 -0.43
C ALA A 61 -1.06 18.15 -1.25
N GLU A 62 0.23 18.19 -0.91
CA GLU A 62 1.25 17.33 -1.52
C GLU A 62 0.97 15.83 -1.25
N GLY A 63 0.58 15.50 -0.03
CA GLY A 63 0.18 14.14 0.35
C GLY A 63 -1.06 13.65 -0.41
N ALA A 64 -2.05 14.51 -0.63
CA ALA A 64 -3.24 14.19 -1.42
C ALA A 64 -2.88 13.85 -2.88
N VAL A 65 -2.02 14.67 -3.52
CA VAL A 65 -1.52 14.39 -4.87
C VAL A 65 -0.74 13.08 -4.93
N LYS A 66 0.12 12.83 -3.95
CA LYS A 66 0.88 11.57 -3.86
C LYS A 66 -0.04 10.36 -3.70
N LEU A 67 -1.07 10.47 -2.87
CA LEU A 67 -2.03 9.37 -2.65
C LEU A 67 -2.82 9.07 -3.92
N ASP A 68 -3.23 10.10 -4.65
CA ASP A 68 -3.90 9.97 -5.94
C ASP A 68 -3.01 9.28 -6.98
N GLN A 69 -1.78 9.72 -7.16
CA GLN A 69 -0.82 9.05 -8.04
C GLN A 69 -0.64 7.56 -7.69
N LEU A 70 -0.47 7.25 -6.42
CA LEU A 70 -0.31 5.87 -5.94
C LEU A 70 -1.57 5.02 -6.16
N SER A 71 -2.78 5.61 -6.12
CA SER A 71 -4.03 4.87 -6.26
C SER A 71 -4.22 4.23 -7.63
N HIS A 72 -3.57 4.73 -8.66
CA HIS A 72 -3.61 4.20 -10.03
C HIS A 72 -2.61 3.08 -10.32
N GLU A 73 -1.64 2.86 -9.43
CA GLU A 73 -0.49 2.00 -9.71
C GLU A 73 -0.70 0.50 -9.41
N PRO A 74 -1.47 0.06 -8.39
CA PRO A 74 -1.45 -1.35 -7.97
C PRO A 74 -2.08 -2.31 -8.97
N TRP A 75 -3.03 -1.85 -9.77
CA TRP A 75 -3.93 -2.69 -10.56
C TRP A 75 -3.22 -3.47 -11.66
N LYS A 76 -2.20 -2.89 -12.27
CA LYS A 76 -1.34 -3.54 -13.28
C LYS A 76 -0.49 -4.69 -12.72
N HIS A 77 -0.38 -4.79 -11.40
CA HIS A 77 0.36 -5.83 -10.69
C HIS A 77 -0.53 -6.97 -10.19
N PHE A 78 -1.77 -7.07 -10.68
CA PHE A 78 -2.62 -8.25 -10.53
C PHE A 78 -2.56 -9.02 -11.85
N PRO A 79 -1.78 -10.13 -11.94
CA PRO A 79 -1.67 -10.91 -13.17
C PRO A 79 -3.01 -11.59 -13.51
N PRO A 80 -3.23 -12.03 -14.78
CA PRO A 80 -4.48 -12.65 -15.18
C PRO A 80 -4.84 -13.94 -14.44
N VAL A 81 -3.82 -14.61 -13.89
CA VAL A 81 -3.97 -15.83 -13.10
C VAL A 81 -3.44 -15.58 -11.70
N ARG A 82 -4.14 -16.12 -10.71
CA ARG A 82 -3.71 -16.03 -9.31
C ARG A 82 -2.30 -16.60 -9.14
N GLU A 83 -1.45 -15.84 -8.45
CA GLU A 83 -0.13 -16.31 -8.05
C GLU A 83 -0.25 -17.40 -6.98
N GLN A 84 0.69 -18.33 -6.99
CA GLN A 84 0.79 -19.38 -5.97
C GLN A 84 1.44 -18.89 -4.66
N ASP A 85 1.99 -17.66 -4.67
CA ASP A 85 2.62 -17.05 -3.51
C ASP A 85 1.61 -16.70 -2.41
N HIS A 86 2.10 -16.56 -1.18
CA HIS A 86 1.31 -16.14 -0.03
C HIS A 86 0.81 -14.71 -0.17
N THR A 87 -0.35 -14.57 -0.76
CA THR A 87 -1.08 -13.30 -0.92
C THR A 87 -2.32 -13.28 -0.02
N SER A 88 -2.63 -12.12 0.55
CA SER A 88 -3.92 -11.90 1.22
C SER A 88 -5.07 -11.56 0.26
N ALA A 89 -4.83 -11.52 -1.06
CA ALA A 89 -5.89 -11.35 -2.03
C ALA A 89 -6.73 -12.64 -2.15
N LEU A 90 -8.05 -12.51 -2.01
CA LEU A 90 -8.98 -13.62 -2.18
C LEU A 90 -9.12 -13.99 -3.66
N ASP A 91 -9.54 -15.22 -3.94
CA ASP A 91 -9.82 -15.71 -5.30
C ASP A 91 -10.86 -14.86 -6.05
N ASP A 92 -11.75 -14.23 -5.31
CA ASP A 92 -12.75 -13.30 -5.83
C ASP A 92 -12.15 -12.16 -6.66
N VAL A 93 -10.90 -11.76 -6.43
CA VAL A 93 -10.19 -10.77 -7.27
C VAL A 93 -10.18 -11.23 -8.72
N TRP A 94 -9.93 -12.51 -8.97
CA TRP A 94 -9.85 -13.08 -10.32
C TRP A 94 -11.20 -13.58 -10.86
N GLN A 95 -12.08 -14.02 -9.97
CA GLN A 95 -13.40 -14.52 -10.35
C GLN A 95 -14.42 -13.41 -10.60
N LYS A 96 -14.26 -12.24 -9.95
CA LYS A 96 -15.21 -11.10 -9.99
C LYS A 96 -14.52 -9.83 -10.48
N GLN A 97 -13.79 -9.94 -11.58
CA GLN A 97 -12.95 -8.86 -12.15
C GLN A 97 -13.71 -7.54 -12.35
N ALA A 98 -14.94 -7.57 -12.87
CA ALA A 98 -15.71 -6.36 -13.09
C ALA A 98 -15.92 -5.60 -11.77
N HIS A 99 -16.33 -6.30 -10.72
CA HIS A 99 -16.54 -5.68 -9.40
C HIS A 99 -15.23 -5.22 -8.75
N PHE A 100 -14.15 -5.97 -8.92
CA PHE A 100 -12.81 -5.55 -8.45
C PHE A 100 -12.37 -4.24 -9.11
N GLN A 101 -12.54 -4.14 -10.43
CA GLN A 101 -12.22 -2.93 -11.18
C GLN A 101 -13.14 -1.74 -10.84
N ASP A 102 -14.43 -2.00 -10.52
CA ASP A 102 -15.34 -0.95 -10.06
C ASP A 102 -14.86 -0.35 -8.73
N LEU A 103 -14.44 -1.18 -7.77
CA LEU A 103 -13.93 -0.68 -6.49
C LEU A 103 -12.56 0.02 -6.64
N ALA A 104 -11.72 -0.43 -7.58
CA ALA A 104 -10.49 0.27 -7.93
C ALA A 104 -10.79 1.70 -8.43
N ARG A 105 -11.71 1.84 -9.40
CA ARG A 105 -12.15 3.14 -9.92
C ARG A 105 -12.78 4.03 -8.85
N ASN A 106 -13.54 3.46 -7.91
CA ASN A 106 -14.11 4.22 -6.81
C ASN A 106 -13.01 4.82 -5.90
N LEU A 107 -11.94 4.07 -5.65
CA LEU A 107 -10.79 4.61 -4.92
C LEU A 107 -10.08 5.73 -5.69
N GLU A 108 -9.81 5.54 -6.98
CA GLU A 108 -9.20 6.56 -7.84
C GLU A 108 -10.05 7.84 -7.89
N ALA A 109 -11.38 7.70 -7.98
CA ALA A 109 -12.29 8.84 -7.94
C ALA A 109 -12.22 9.56 -6.57
N ALA A 110 -12.20 8.82 -5.47
CA ALA A 110 -12.14 9.40 -4.12
C ALA A 110 -10.81 10.15 -3.89
N THR A 111 -9.69 9.61 -4.37
CA THR A 111 -8.38 10.30 -4.26
C THR A 111 -8.33 11.54 -5.14
N GLY A 112 -8.90 11.51 -6.33
CA GLY A 112 -9.06 12.68 -7.20
C GLY A 112 -9.90 13.80 -6.55
N GLU A 113 -11.04 13.43 -5.90
CA GLU A 113 -11.83 14.39 -5.12
C GLU A 113 -11.04 14.99 -3.95
N LEU A 114 -10.20 14.20 -3.28
CA LEU A 114 -9.32 14.69 -2.22
C LEU A 114 -8.31 15.72 -2.74
N VAL A 115 -7.71 15.48 -3.92
CA VAL A 115 -6.83 16.46 -4.57
C VAL A 115 -7.58 17.77 -4.86
N ILE A 116 -8.81 17.68 -5.37
CA ILE A 116 -9.64 18.87 -5.64
C ILE A 116 -9.92 19.63 -4.34
N ALA A 117 -10.35 18.93 -3.29
CA ALA A 117 -10.62 19.54 -1.98
C ALA A 117 -9.38 20.22 -1.39
N SER A 118 -8.20 19.62 -1.57
CA SER A 118 -6.93 20.14 -1.06
C SER A 118 -6.39 21.38 -1.80
N LYS A 119 -7.02 21.81 -2.91
CA LYS A 119 -6.68 23.06 -3.60
C LYS A 119 -7.38 24.29 -3.03
N VAL A 120 -8.40 24.08 -2.18
CA VAL A 120 -9.20 25.17 -1.61
C VAL A 120 -8.44 25.84 -0.47
N GLN A 121 -8.26 27.14 -0.54
CA GLN A 121 -7.62 27.95 0.52
C GLN A 121 -8.62 28.95 1.13
N PRO A 122 -8.45 29.32 2.40
CA PRO A 122 -7.46 28.81 3.35
C PRO A 122 -7.73 27.35 3.71
N TYR A 123 -6.66 26.57 3.91
CA TYR A 123 -6.78 25.16 4.30
C TYR A 123 -7.52 25.03 5.64
N LYS A 124 -8.60 24.23 5.65
CA LYS A 124 -9.37 23.94 6.86
C LYS A 124 -9.61 22.44 6.99
N ALA A 125 -9.22 21.87 8.12
CA ALA A 125 -9.40 20.45 8.39
C ALA A 125 -10.85 20.00 8.20
N SER A 126 -11.84 20.82 8.57
CA SER A 126 -13.26 20.51 8.41
C SER A 126 -13.72 20.36 6.96
N TYR A 127 -13.03 21.00 6.01
CA TYR A 127 -13.34 20.87 4.58
C TYR A 127 -12.68 19.63 3.97
N LEU A 128 -11.56 19.20 4.53
CA LEU A 128 -10.77 18.09 4.01
C LEU A 128 -11.21 16.74 4.60
N ALA A 129 -11.75 16.74 5.82
CA ALA A 129 -12.13 15.51 6.52
C ALA A 129 -13.15 14.65 5.74
N PRO A 130 -14.21 15.19 5.11
CA PRO A 130 -15.14 14.37 4.33
C PRO A 130 -14.48 13.69 3.12
N ALA A 131 -13.51 14.35 2.46
CA ALA A 131 -12.81 13.77 1.32
C ALA A 131 -11.85 12.65 1.76
N VAL A 132 -11.15 12.80 2.88
CA VAL A 132 -10.34 11.71 3.46
C VAL A 132 -11.22 10.53 3.87
N GLN A 133 -12.40 10.79 4.48
CA GLN A 133 -13.33 9.72 4.84
C GLN A 133 -13.79 8.92 3.62
N LYS A 134 -14.06 9.56 2.49
CA LYS A 134 -14.40 8.85 1.23
C LYS A 134 -13.27 7.91 0.78
N VAL A 135 -12.02 8.34 0.88
CA VAL A 135 -10.86 7.48 0.56
C VAL A 135 -10.80 6.29 1.52
N GLU A 136 -10.95 6.51 2.82
CA GLU A 136 -10.95 5.45 3.84
C GLU A 136 -12.10 4.44 3.60
N ASP A 137 -13.28 4.94 3.24
CA ASP A 137 -14.45 4.10 2.92
C ASP A 137 -14.21 3.26 1.66
N ALA A 138 -13.62 3.83 0.61
CA ALA A 138 -13.26 3.10 -0.62
C ALA A 138 -12.23 2.00 -0.34
N CYS A 139 -11.20 2.29 0.45
CA CYS A 139 -10.22 1.29 0.91
C CYS A 139 -10.91 0.15 1.67
N SER A 140 -11.79 0.50 2.60
CA SER A 140 -12.52 -0.47 3.43
C SER A 140 -13.46 -1.35 2.59
N ALA A 141 -14.20 -0.77 1.64
CA ALA A 141 -15.12 -1.50 0.77
C ALA A 141 -14.39 -2.57 -0.05
N CYS A 142 -13.24 -2.21 -0.64
CA CYS A 142 -12.42 -3.14 -1.41
C CYS A 142 -11.85 -4.25 -0.51
N HIS A 143 -11.25 -3.90 0.64
CA HIS A 143 -10.64 -4.86 1.56
C HIS A 143 -11.66 -5.85 2.13
N LYS A 144 -12.86 -5.41 2.52
CA LYS A 144 -13.93 -6.31 3.00
C LYS A 144 -14.33 -7.36 1.99
N LYS A 145 -14.17 -7.08 0.69
CA LYS A 145 -14.63 -7.96 -0.37
C LYS A 145 -13.54 -8.87 -0.93
N PHE A 146 -12.31 -8.36 -1.00
CA PHE A 146 -11.23 -8.96 -1.80
C PHE A 146 -9.97 -9.29 -1.01
N ARG A 147 -9.94 -9.06 0.30
CA ARG A 147 -8.79 -9.32 1.15
C ARG A 147 -9.13 -10.27 2.30
N ASP A 148 -8.26 -11.24 2.55
CA ASP A 148 -8.25 -12.06 3.76
C ASP A 148 -7.72 -11.24 4.96
N HIS A 149 -8.26 -11.48 6.17
CA HIS A 149 -8.02 -10.71 7.40
C HIS A 149 -7.15 -11.49 8.39
#